data_585f09e6df5e6018a9b0e13158a089a3
#
_entry.id   585f09e6df5e6018a9b0e13158a089a3
#
_cell.length_a   1.000
_cell.length_b   1.000
_cell.length_c   1.000
_cell.angle_alpha   90.00
_cell.angle_beta   90.00
_cell.angle_gamma   90.00
#
_symmetry.space_group_name_H-M   'P 1'
#
loop_
_entity.id
_entity.type
_entity.pdbx_description
1 polymer ?
#
loop_
_entity_poly.entity_id
_entity_poly.type
_entity_poly.pdbx_seq_one_letter_code
_entity_poly.pdbx_strand_id
1 'polypeptide(L)'
;MIVQALTQYYQTMEQAGKIAAPGWGPVKVSFALYLGANGALERIVSVQTEQIRGKKTVLAPQVMNLPAPVKRTVGVAANFLCDNSGYLLGIDDKGKPKRTMECFSACKALHEKLLEGVDAPAAQAVLAFFRTWEPKKAREHPALAEHIDDILAGGNLVFRTEEGYVHENPAVRQAWETYYSSAGDGPRGICLITGEEGPVELSLIHI
;
A
#
# COMPACT_ATOMS: atom_id res chain seq x y z
N MET A 1 8.96 8.65 34.26
CA MET A 1 10.25 7.96 34.00
C MET A 1 10.49 7.90 32.50
N ILE A 2 11.68 7.49 32.00
CA ILE A 2 12.06 7.63 30.57
C ILE A 2 11.00 7.02 29.62
N VAL A 3 10.54 5.81 29.88
CA VAL A 3 9.59 5.13 28.97
C VAL A 3 8.24 5.86 28.90
N GLN A 4 7.74 6.34 30.03
CA GLN A 4 6.50 7.15 30.07
C GLN A 4 6.66 8.47 29.32
N ALA A 5 7.82 9.14 29.47
CA ALA A 5 8.09 10.36 28.73
C ALA A 5 8.21 10.12 27.22
N LEU A 6 8.79 9.00 26.80
CA LEU A 6 8.86 8.60 25.41
C LEU A 6 7.46 8.28 24.85
N THR A 7 6.59 7.61 25.61
CA THR A 7 5.22 7.35 25.19
C THR A 7 4.42 8.65 25.03
N GLN A 8 4.53 9.58 25.98
CA GLN A 8 3.89 10.89 25.88
C GLN A 8 4.42 11.70 24.68
N TYR A 9 5.74 11.66 24.45
CA TYR A 9 6.34 12.31 23.29
C TYR A 9 5.84 11.72 21.99
N TYR A 10 5.77 10.37 21.88
CA TYR A 10 5.20 9.68 20.72
C TYR A 10 3.76 10.13 20.46
N GLN A 11 2.89 10.10 21.47
CA GLN A 11 1.50 10.55 21.37
C GLN A 11 1.38 12.01 20.92
N THR A 12 2.24 12.88 21.45
CA THR A 12 2.27 14.29 21.04
C THR A 12 2.67 14.45 19.57
N MET A 13 3.65 13.67 19.11
CA MET A 13 4.10 13.71 17.72
C MET A 13 3.06 13.13 16.76
N GLU A 14 2.35 12.07 17.17
CA GLU A 14 1.25 11.47 16.42
C GLU A 14 0.08 12.45 16.28
N GLN A 15 -0.37 13.05 17.39
CA GLN A 15 -1.44 14.07 17.40
C GLN A 15 -1.06 15.29 16.56
N ALA A 16 0.21 15.66 16.54
CA ALA A 16 0.73 16.74 15.69
C ALA A 16 0.91 16.34 14.22
N GLY A 17 0.58 15.10 13.84
CA GLY A 17 0.74 14.56 12.47
C GLY A 17 2.20 14.44 12.01
N LYS A 18 3.16 14.46 12.94
CA LYS A 18 4.60 14.39 12.62
C LYS A 18 5.12 12.97 12.46
N ILE A 19 4.39 12.00 12.94
CA ILE A 19 4.65 10.56 12.75
C ILE A 19 3.38 9.88 12.24
N ALA A 20 3.56 8.81 11.50
CA ALA A 20 2.44 8.03 11.01
C ALA A 20 1.76 7.28 12.16
N ALA A 21 0.44 7.13 12.06
CA ALA A 21 -0.31 6.28 12.97
C ALA A 21 0.12 4.79 12.87
N PRO A 22 -0.11 3.97 13.90
CA PRO A 22 0.18 2.54 13.84
C PRO A 22 -0.45 1.89 12.61
N GLY A 23 0.31 1.04 11.93
CA GLY A 23 -0.11 0.42 10.67
C GLY A 23 0.01 1.30 9.41
N TRP A 24 0.49 2.52 9.57
CA TRP A 24 0.77 3.46 8.46
C TRP A 24 2.26 3.80 8.41
N GLY A 25 2.75 4.15 7.22
CA GLY A 25 4.15 4.54 7.08
C GLY A 25 4.48 5.21 5.76
N PRO A 26 5.68 5.79 5.65
CA PRO A 26 6.13 6.43 4.42
C PRO A 26 6.47 5.38 3.35
N VAL A 27 5.80 5.44 2.22
CA VAL A 27 6.03 4.57 1.06
C VAL A 27 6.39 5.43 -0.14
N LYS A 28 7.39 5.00 -0.90
CA LYS A 28 7.79 5.63 -2.17
C LYS A 28 6.88 5.15 -3.28
N VAL A 29 6.18 6.06 -3.94
CA VAL A 29 5.22 5.81 -5.01
C VAL A 29 5.70 6.49 -6.30
N SER A 30 5.67 5.75 -7.41
CA SER A 30 6.07 6.26 -8.72
C SER A 30 4.88 6.59 -9.61
N PHE A 31 3.78 5.84 -9.51
CA PHE A 31 2.63 5.98 -10.39
C PHE A 31 1.30 5.87 -9.64
N ALA A 32 0.30 6.59 -10.12
CA ALA A 32 -1.08 6.47 -9.68
C ALA A 32 -1.93 5.80 -10.77
N LEU A 33 -2.64 4.73 -10.40
CA LEU A 33 -3.59 4.01 -11.22
C LEU A 33 -4.97 4.67 -11.06
N TYR A 34 -5.46 5.36 -12.08
CA TYR A 34 -6.77 6.00 -12.06
C TYR A 34 -7.84 4.98 -12.46
N LEU A 35 -8.75 4.71 -11.54
CA LEU A 35 -9.88 3.82 -11.72
C LEU A 35 -11.17 4.61 -11.91
N GLY A 36 -11.94 4.24 -12.92
CA GLY A 36 -13.33 4.64 -13.04
C GLY A 36 -14.22 3.97 -11.99
N ALA A 37 -15.43 4.46 -11.82
CA ALA A 37 -16.39 3.94 -10.84
C ALA A 37 -16.71 2.45 -11.04
N ASN A 38 -16.61 1.95 -12.28
CA ASN A 38 -16.78 0.55 -12.66
C ASN A 38 -15.51 -0.31 -12.46
N GLY A 39 -14.43 0.27 -11.93
CA GLY A 39 -13.14 -0.38 -11.75
C GLY A 39 -12.28 -0.48 -13.01
N ALA A 40 -12.69 0.11 -14.14
CA ALA A 40 -11.84 0.14 -15.33
C ALA A 40 -10.58 1.00 -15.05
N LEU A 41 -9.41 0.51 -15.47
CA LEU A 41 -8.19 1.31 -15.46
C LEU A 41 -8.26 2.32 -16.62
N GLU A 42 -8.46 3.59 -16.31
CA GLU A 42 -8.62 4.65 -17.31
C GLU A 42 -7.28 5.21 -17.77
N ARG A 43 -6.39 5.47 -16.84
CA ARG A 43 -5.06 6.03 -17.11
C ARG A 43 -4.10 5.73 -15.97
N ILE A 44 -2.80 5.86 -16.27
CA ILE A 44 -1.73 5.87 -15.27
C ILE A 44 -1.03 7.22 -15.35
N VAL A 45 -0.71 7.77 -14.20
CA VAL A 45 -0.03 9.07 -14.10
C VAL A 45 1.21 8.91 -13.25
N SER A 46 2.35 9.40 -13.75
CA SER A 46 3.56 9.51 -12.94
C SER A 46 3.36 10.56 -11.83
N VAL A 47 3.63 10.16 -10.59
CA VAL A 47 3.62 11.05 -9.41
C VAL A 47 5.04 11.38 -8.94
N GLN A 48 6.04 11.02 -9.76
CA GLN A 48 7.43 11.32 -9.49
C GLN A 48 7.69 12.82 -9.60
N THR A 49 8.61 13.31 -8.81
CA THR A 49 9.02 14.72 -8.79
C THR A 49 10.46 14.85 -9.23
N GLU A 50 10.77 15.92 -9.93
CA GLU A 50 12.15 16.25 -10.30
C GLU A 50 12.95 16.62 -9.03
N GLN A 51 14.09 15.96 -8.88
CA GLN A 51 15.05 16.25 -7.82
C GLN A 51 16.45 16.47 -8.40
N ILE A 52 17.12 17.50 -7.91
CA ILE A 52 18.50 17.76 -8.29
C ILE A 52 19.41 16.89 -7.40
N ARG A 53 20.16 15.99 -8.02
CA ARG A 53 21.21 15.20 -7.37
C ARG A 53 22.57 15.54 -7.97
N GLY A 54 23.32 16.38 -7.27
CA GLY A 54 24.57 16.94 -7.78
C GLY A 54 24.31 17.83 -8.99
N LYS A 55 24.82 17.42 -10.19
CA LYS A 55 24.64 18.15 -11.46
C LYS A 55 23.53 17.57 -12.35
N LYS A 56 22.79 16.55 -11.89
CA LYS A 56 21.76 15.85 -12.67
C LYS A 56 20.40 16.05 -12.07
N THR A 57 19.41 16.31 -12.92
CA THR A 57 17.99 16.19 -12.55
C THR A 57 17.57 14.74 -12.72
N VAL A 58 16.97 14.16 -11.68
CA VAL A 58 16.44 12.79 -11.68
C VAL A 58 14.99 12.80 -11.21
N LEU A 59 14.17 11.94 -11.79
CA LEU A 59 12.83 11.70 -11.30
C LEU A 59 12.90 10.85 -10.03
N ALA A 60 12.30 11.32 -8.95
CA ALA A 60 12.25 10.63 -7.67
C ALA A 60 10.80 10.31 -7.29
N PRO A 61 10.54 9.10 -6.75
CA PRO A 61 9.21 8.73 -6.27
C PRO A 61 8.71 9.70 -5.21
N GLN A 62 7.41 9.99 -5.22
CA GLN A 62 6.75 10.74 -4.16
C GLN A 62 6.64 9.86 -2.90
N VAL A 63 6.92 10.44 -1.74
CA VAL A 63 6.69 9.76 -0.45
C VAL A 63 5.26 10.05 0.00
N MET A 64 4.48 8.99 0.20
CA MET A 64 3.09 9.06 0.66
C MET A 64 2.94 8.27 1.96
N ASN A 65 2.05 8.71 2.85
CA ASN A 65 1.67 7.94 4.04
C ASN A 65 0.62 6.89 3.67
N LEU A 66 1.03 5.65 3.60
CA LEU A 66 0.24 4.51 3.10
C LEU A 66 0.16 3.40 4.15
N PRO A 67 -0.75 2.42 3.99
CA PRO A 67 -0.70 1.18 4.76
C PRO A 67 0.71 0.63 4.80
N ALA A 68 1.20 0.33 6.02
CA ALA A 68 2.57 -0.09 6.23
C ALA A 68 2.91 -1.35 5.42
N PRO A 69 3.97 -1.33 4.61
CA PRO A 69 4.31 -2.46 3.77
C PRO A 69 4.80 -3.65 4.59
N VAL A 70 4.40 -4.86 4.20
CA VAL A 70 4.90 -6.09 4.81
C VAL A 70 6.35 -6.33 4.46
N LYS A 71 7.15 -6.77 5.42
CA LYS A 71 8.54 -7.16 5.20
C LYS A 71 8.58 -8.51 4.45
N ARG A 72 9.06 -8.49 3.21
CA ARG A 72 9.15 -9.66 2.34
C ARG A 72 10.55 -10.26 2.38
N THR A 73 10.75 -11.27 3.19
CA THR A 73 12.01 -12.03 3.21
C THR A 73 11.89 -13.32 2.42
N VAL A 74 10.80 -14.05 2.59
CA VAL A 74 10.51 -15.31 1.89
C VAL A 74 9.02 -15.37 1.56
N GLY A 75 8.67 -15.99 0.43
CA GLY A 75 7.27 -16.22 0.06
C GLY A 75 6.64 -15.09 -0.74
N VAL A 76 5.32 -15.09 -0.80
CA VAL A 76 4.47 -14.10 -1.44
C VAL A 76 3.63 -13.43 -0.35
N ALA A 77 3.75 -12.12 -0.23
CA ALA A 77 2.94 -11.30 0.67
C ALA A 77 2.60 -9.99 -0.03
N ALA A 78 1.31 -9.70 -0.17
CA ALA A 78 0.83 -8.48 -0.82
C ALA A 78 0.78 -7.32 0.17
N ASN A 79 1.05 -6.10 -0.30
CA ASN A 79 0.72 -4.89 0.42
C ASN A 79 -0.70 -4.43 0.09
N PHE A 80 -1.31 -3.69 0.98
CA PHE A 80 -2.64 -3.14 0.76
C PHE A 80 -2.54 -1.79 0.02
N LEU A 81 -3.30 -1.61 -1.04
CA LEU A 81 -3.48 -0.42 -1.88
C LEU A 81 -2.24 0.13 -2.61
N CYS A 82 -1.04 -0.32 -2.27
CA CYS A 82 0.18 0.15 -2.90
C CYS A 82 1.21 -0.96 -3.01
N ASP A 83 1.59 -1.32 -4.23
CA ASP A 83 2.59 -2.36 -4.50
C ASP A 83 3.23 -2.16 -5.89
N ASN A 84 4.18 -3.01 -6.25
CA ASN A 84 4.76 -3.01 -7.60
C ASN A 84 3.85 -3.68 -8.64
N SER A 85 4.22 -3.56 -9.91
CA SER A 85 3.45 -4.06 -11.05
C SER A 85 3.15 -5.57 -10.98
N GLY A 86 4.05 -6.37 -10.44
CA GLY A 86 3.83 -7.81 -10.29
C GLY A 86 2.65 -8.15 -9.38
N TYR A 87 2.41 -7.36 -8.34
CA TYR A 87 1.29 -7.54 -7.43
C TYR A 87 0.00 -6.86 -7.90
N LEU A 88 0.07 -5.61 -8.38
CA LEU A 88 -1.14 -4.88 -8.74
C LEU A 88 -1.63 -5.18 -10.15
N LEU A 89 -0.74 -5.43 -11.10
CA LEU A 89 -1.08 -5.64 -12.51
C LEU A 89 -0.83 -7.06 -13.00
N GLY A 90 -0.08 -7.88 -12.25
CA GLY A 90 0.27 -9.24 -12.64
C GLY A 90 1.30 -9.31 -13.76
N ILE A 91 2.14 -8.26 -13.90
CA ILE A 91 3.21 -8.18 -14.92
C ILE A 91 4.54 -7.76 -14.31
N ASP A 92 5.60 -8.39 -14.75
CA ASP A 92 6.99 -7.99 -14.48
C ASP A 92 7.92 -8.46 -15.62
N ASP A 93 9.20 -8.06 -15.55
CA ASP A 93 10.24 -8.49 -16.48
C ASP A 93 11.26 -9.43 -15.84
N LYS A 94 10.92 -10.05 -14.71
CA LYS A 94 11.83 -10.94 -13.95
C LYS A 94 11.90 -12.36 -14.53
N GLY A 95 11.15 -12.65 -15.59
CA GLY A 95 11.14 -13.97 -16.25
C GLY A 95 10.54 -15.10 -15.40
N LYS A 96 9.70 -14.79 -14.41
CA LYS A 96 9.06 -15.76 -13.52
C LYS A 96 7.53 -15.64 -13.54
N PRO A 97 6.86 -15.90 -14.68
CA PRO A 97 5.44 -15.62 -14.86
C PRO A 97 4.53 -16.33 -13.85
N LYS A 98 4.87 -17.56 -13.46
CA LYS A 98 4.12 -18.30 -12.42
C LYS A 98 4.12 -17.55 -11.09
N ARG A 99 5.31 -17.07 -10.64
CA ARG A 99 5.42 -16.31 -9.40
C ARG A 99 4.70 -14.95 -9.49
N THR A 100 4.77 -14.29 -10.63
CA THR A 100 4.06 -13.02 -10.86
C THR A 100 2.56 -13.20 -10.72
N MET A 101 2.01 -14.28 -11.26
CA MET A 101 0.60 -14.62 -11.09
C MET A 101 0.23 -14.97 -9.64
N GLU A 102 1.11 -15.66 -8.91
CA GLU A 102 0.94 -15.91 -7.48
C GLU A 102 0.90 -14.59 -6.69
N CYS A 103 1.77 -13.64 -7.02
CA CYS A 103 1.79 -12.31 -6.41
C CYS A 103 0.49 -11.54 -6.67
N PHE A 104 0.02 -11.52 -7.92
CA PHE A 104 -1.24 -10.88 -8.29
C PHE A 104 -2.43 -11.53 -7.57
N SER A 105 -2.50 -12.85 -7.54
CA SER A 105 -3.58 -13.59 -6.86
C SER A 105 -3.61 -13.30 -5.36
N ALA A 106 -2.45 -13.23 -4.71
CA ALA A 106 -2.36 -12.88 -3.30
C ALA A 106 -2.80 -11.43 -3.04
N CYS A 107 -2.43 -10.52 -3.95
CA CYS A 107 -2.84 -9.12 -3.86
C CYS A 107 -4.35 -8.96 -4.02
N LYS A 108 -4.94 -9.61 -5.02
CA LYS A 108 -6.39 -9.67 -5.24
C LYS A 108 -7.11 -10.19 -3.99
N ALA A 109 -6.70 -11.34 -3.47
CA ALA A 109 -7.32 -11.95 -2.29
C ALA A 109 -7.25 -11.05 -1.05
N LEU A 110 -6.14 -10.34 -0.83
CA LEU A 110 -6.01 -9.37 0.26
C LEU A 110 -7.01 -8.23 0.12
N HIS A 111 -7.13 -7.65 -1.08
CA HIS A 111 -8.04 -6.54 -1.32
C HIS A 111 -9.50 -6.98 -1.22
N GLU A 112 -9.86 -8.16 -1.74
CA GLU A 112 -11.19 -8.74 -1.55
C GLU A 112 -11.50 -8.92 -0.07
N LYS A 113 -10.60 -9.52 0.70
CA LYS A 113 -10.77 -9.71 2.15
C LYS A 113 -11.00 -8.40 2.91
N LEU A 114 -10.27 -7.33 2.57
CA LEU A 114 -10.28 -6.08 3.34
C LEU A 114 -11.37 -5.10 2.89
N LEU A 115 -11.76 -5.14 1.63
CA LEU A 115 -12.70 -4.18 1.06
C LEU A 115 -14.11 -4.76 0.89
N GLU A 116 -14.27 -6.09 1.01
CA GLU A 116 -15.61 -6.69 0.97
C GLU A 116 -16.48 -6.14 2.12
N GLY A 117 -17.65 -5.61 1.74
CA GLY A 117 -18.57 -4.98 2.69
C GLY A 117 -18.22 -3.53 3.08
N VAL A 118 -17.14 -2.95 2.56
CA VAL A 118 -16.84 -1.52 2.76
C VAL A 118 -17.75 -0.69 1.84
N ASP A 119 -18.62 0.09 2.45
CA ASP A 119 -19.56 0.98 1.74
C ASP A 119 -18.87 2.30 1.35
N ALA A 120 -18.07 2.22 0.29
CA ALA A 120 -17.39 3.38 -0.30
C ALA A 120 -17.18 3.17 -1.80
N PRO A 121 -17.48 4.16 -2.67
CA PRO A 121 -17.25 4.05 -4.11
C PRO A 121 -15.80 3.70 -4.45
N ALA A 122 -14.85 4.28 -3.74
CA ALA A 122 -13.42 4.00 -3.90
C ALA A 122 -13.06 2.53 -3.63
N ALA A 123 -13.65 1.90 -2.60
CA ALA A 123 -13.45 0.49 -2.29
C ALA A 123 -14.06 -0.40 -3.39
N GLN A 124 -15.27 -0.05 -3.83
CA GLN A 124 -15.98 -0.80 -4.88
C GLN A 124 -15.23 -0.72 -6.23
N ALA A 125 -14.64 0.43 -6.57
CA ALA A 125 -13.83 0.58 -7.77
C ALA A 125 -12.59 -0.34 -7.74
N VAL A 126 -11.90 -0.46 -6.60
CA VAL A 126 -10.75 -1.37 -6.45
C VAL A 126 -11.18 -2.84 -6.54
N LEU A 127 -12.29 -3.21 -5.91
CA LEU A 127 -12.83 -4.57 -6.01
C LEU A 127 -13.23 -4.92 -7.45
N ALA A 128 -13.91 -4.00 -8.15
CA ALA A 128 -14.30 -4.16 -9.54
C ALA A 128 -13.06 -4.29 -10.45
N PHE A 129 -12.01 -3.49 -10.21
CA PHE A 129 -10.74 -3.63 -10.90
C PHE A 129 -10.18 -5.04 -10.78
N PHE A 130 -10.00 -5.57 -9.57
CA PHE A 130 -9.45 -6.92 -9.38
C PHE A 130 -10.34 -8.04 -9.93
N ARG A 131 -11.65 -7.82 -10.05
CA ARG A 131 -12.59 -8.79 -10.65
C ARG A 131 -12.48 -8.85 -12.17
N THR A 132 -12.24 -7.72 -12.82
CA THR A 132 -12.26 -7.57 -14.27
C THR A 132 -10.89 -7.52 -14.92
N TRP A 133 -9.82 -7.21 -14.16
CA TRP A 133 -8.48 -7.08 -14.69
C TRP A 133 -7.90 -8.42 -15.16
N GLU A 134 -7.40 -8.44 -16.40
CA GLU A 134 -6.77 -9.59 -17.02
C GLU A 134 -5.25 -9.38 -17.16
N PRO A 135 -4.40 -9.94 -16.29
CA PRO A 135 -2.94 -9.77 -16.35
C PRO A 135 -2.32 -10.13 -17.70
N LYS A 136 -2.89 -11.13 -18.39
CA LYS A 136 -2.39 -11.57 -19.72
C LYS A 136 -2.52 -10.50 -20.79
N LYS A 137 -3.49 -9.60 -20.68
CA LYS A 137 -3.75 -8.49 -21.60
C LYS A 137 -3.15 -7.17 -21.10
N ALA A 138 -2.55 -7.15 -19.92
CA ALA A 138 -2.09 -5.92 -19.28
C ALA A 138 -1.09 -5.15 -20.15
N ARG A 139 -0.15 -5.83 -20.80
CA ARG A 139 0.87 -5.19 -21.66
C ARG A 139 0.29 -4.47 -22.89
N GLU A 140 -0.88 -4.88 -23.33
CA GLU A 140 -1.58 -4.31 -24.50
C GLU A 140 -2.60 -3.25 -24.08
N HIS A 141 -2.77 -3.04 -22.76
CA HIS A 141 -3.78 -2.11 -22.26
C HIS A 141 -3.40 -0.65 -22.56
N PRO A 142 -4.27 0.14 -23.20
CA PRO A 142 -3.96 1.51 -23.63
C PRO A 142 -3.45 2.41 -22.51
N ALA A 143 -4.00 2.27 -21.30
CA ALA A 143 -3.59 3.08 -20.15
C ALA A 143 -2.14 2.84 -19.70
N LEU A 144 -1.51 1.72 -20.07
CA LEU A 144 -0.12 1.44 -19.76
C LEU A 144 0.86 1.90 -20.85
N ALA A 145 0.40 2.18 -22.06
CA ALA A 145 1.24 2.38 -23.22
C ALA A 145 2.34 3.44 -23.02
N GLU A 146 2.02 4.53 -22.31
CA GLU A 146 2.96 5.63 -22.06
C GLU A 146 4.05 5.29 -21.04
N HIS A 147 3.74 4.46 -20.04
CA HIS A 147 4.60 4.25 -18.86
C HIS A 147 5.00 2.78 -18.66
N ILE A 148 4.74 1.91 -19.61
CA ILE A 148 4.92 0.46 -19.43
C ILE A 148 6.37 0.10 -19.07
N ASP A 149 7.34 0.66 -19.75
CA ASP A 149 8.76 0.37 -19.53
C ASP A 149 9.22 0.86 -18.14
N ASP A 150 8.80 2.06 -17.74
CA ASP A 150 9.13 2.63 -16.43
C ASP A 150 8.46 1.84 -15.30
N ILE A 151 7.23 1.39 -15.49
CA ILE A 151 6.50 0.55 -14.54
C ILE A 151 7.20 -0.81 -14.37
N LEU A 152 7.65 -1.41 -15.46
CA LEU A 152 8.38 -2.68 -15.44
C LEU A 152 9.81 -2.55 -14.90
N ALA A 153 10.45 -1.40 -15.11
CA ALA A 153 11.75 -1.08 -14.50
C ALA A 153 11.68 -1.02 -12.98
N GLY A 154 10.50 -0.75 -12.41
CA GLY A 154 10.23 -0.80 -10.98
C GLY A 154 9.52 0.44 -10.45
N GLY A 155 9.18 0.39 -9.19
CA GLY A 155 8.43 1.42 -8.51
C GLY A 155 7.07 0.91 -8.01
N ASN A 156 6.53 1.59 -7.01
CA ASN A 156 5.21 1.25 -6.49
C ASN A 156 4.14 2.07 -7.22
N LEU A 157 3.00 1.42 -7.37
CA LEU A 157 1.78 1.99 -7.90
C LEU A 157 0.76 2.12 -6.77
N VAL A 158 -0.10 3.13 -6.83
CA VAL A 158 -1.18 3.39 -5.86
C VAL A 158 -2.50 3.60 -6.58
N PHE A 159 -3.60 3.19 -5.99
CA PHE A 159 -4.93 3.40 -6.57
C PHE A 159 -5.44 4.81 -6.30
N ARG A 160 -6.07 5.38 -7.33
CA ARG A 160 -6.75 6.66 -7.28
C ARG A 160 -8.08 6.59 -8.04
N THR A 161 -9.08 7.32 -7.56
CA THR A 161 -10.36 7.57 -8.23
C THR A 161 -10.52 9.06 -8.51
N GLU A 162 -11.63 9.46 -9.09
CA GLU A 162 -11.94 10.90 -9.23
C GLU A 162 -12.03 11.62 -7.89
N GLU A 163 -12.47 10.93 -6.83
CA GLU A 163 -12.60 11.48 -5.47
C GLU A 163 -11.23 11.69 -4.78
N GLY A 164 -10.16 11.08 -5.28
CA GLY A 164 -8.83 11.17 -4.68
C GLY A 164 -8.13 9.82 -4.55
N TYR A 165 -7.10 9.77 -3.73
CA TYR A 165 -6.40 8.52 -3.44
C TYR A 165 -7.27 7.59 -2.59
N VAL A 166 -7.35 6.32 -2.98
CA VAL A 166 -8.19 5.32 -2.29
C VAL A 166 -7.79 5.14 -0.82
N HIS A 167 -6.50 5.22 -0.51
CA HIS A 167 -6.00 5.11 0.86
C HIS A 167 -6.36 6.30 1.76
N GLU A 168 -6.83 7.42 1.21
CA GLU A 168 -7.29 8.60 1.96
C GLU A 168 -8.79 8.50 2.29
N ASN A 169 -9.53 7.61 1.63
CA ASN A 169 -10.96 7.43 1.91
C ASN A 169 -11.18 6.92 3.34
N PRO A 170 -12.03 7.60 4.16
CA PRO A 170 -12.19 7.26 5.57
C PRO A 170 -12.65 5.83 5.83
N ALA A 171 -13.57 5.28 5.02
CA ALA A 171 -14.07 3.92 5.19
C ALA A 171 -12.99 2.88 4.85
N VAL A 172 -12.18 3.14 3.84
CA VAL A 172 -11.03 2.28 3.47
C VAL A 172 -9.94 2.34 4.53
N ARG A 173 -9.68 3.51 5.10
CA ARG A 173 -8.76 3.67 6.24
C ARG A 173 -9.21 2.85 7.44
N GLN A 174 -10.48 2.98 7.80
CA GLN A 174 -11.07 2.25 8.92
C GLN A 174 -10.97 0.72 8.73
N ALA A 175 -11.19 0.23 7.51
CA ALA A 175 -11.04 -1.19 7.19
C ALA A 175 -9.60 -1.69 7.42
N TRP A 176 -8.61 -0.90 6.98
CA TRP A 176 -7.20 -1.20 7.22
C TRP A 176 -6.84 -1.18 8.70
N GLU A 177 -7.23 -0.15 9.43
CA GLU A 177 -6.93 0.02 10.86
C GLU A 177 -7.55 -1.11 11.69
N THR A 178 -8.77 -1.52 11.36
CA THR A 178 -9.44 -2.67 11.98
C THR A 178 -8.67 -3.97 11.70
N TYR A 179 -8.27 -4.19 10.45
CA TYR A 179 -7.48 -5.35 10.07
C TYR A 179 -6.12 -5.36 10.79
N TYR A 180 -5.41 -4.25 10.77
CA TYR A 180 -4.09 -4.14 11.40
C TYR A 180 -4.15 -4.39 12.91
N SER A 181 -5.16 -3.84 13.58
CA SER A 181 -5.37 -4.05 15.02
C SER A 181 -5.76 -5.50 15.36
N SER A 182 -6.47 -6.20 14.45
CA SER A 182 -6.88 -7.60 14.64
C SER A 182 -5.82 -8.61 14.22
N ALA A 183 -4.87 -8.21 13.36
CA ALA A 183 -3.82 -9.09 12.82
C ALA A 183 -2.68 -9.40 13.81
N GLY A 184 -2.76 -8.90 15.01
CA GLY A 184 -1.81 -9.20 16.09
C GLY A 184 -1.97 -10.61 16.65
N ASP A 185 -1.78 -11.65 15.84
CA ASP A 185 -1.68 -13.07 16.26
C ASP A 185 -0.37 -13.38 17.01
N GLY A 186 0.36 -12.37 17.43
CA GLY A 186 1.56 -12.50 18.25
C GLY A 186 1.25 -12.83 19.71
N PRO A 187 2.26 -13.25 20.48
CA PRO A 187 2.09 -13.43 21.93
C PRO A 187 1.55 -12.14 22.54
N ARG A 188 0.58 -12.29 23.42
CA ARG A 188 -0.01 -11.17 24.16
C ARG A 188 0.71 -10.99 25.49
N GLY A 189 0.85 -9.76 25.92
CA GLY A 189 1.46 -9.43 27.19
C GLY A 189 0.84 -8.17 27.79
N ILE A 190 1.15 -7.91 29.04
CA ILE A 190 0.70 -6.70 29.74
C ILE A 190 1.71 -5.60 29.50
N CYS A 191 1.25 -4.46 28.98
CA CYS A 191 2.05 -3.26 28.82
C CYS A 191 2.48 -2.76 30.22
N LEU A 192 3.79 -2.68 30.45
CA LEU A 192 4.33 -2.23 31.74
C LEU A 192 4.07 -0.73 32.04
N ILE A 193 3.56 0.02 31.05
CA ILE A 193 3.28 1.46 31.19
C ILE A 193 1.79 1.67 31.46
N THR A 194 0.92 1.07 30.62
CA THR A 194 -0.55 1.27 30.70
C THR A 194 -1.25 0.23 31.57
N GLY A 195 -0.63 -0.93 31.78
CA GLY A 195 -1.26 -2.08 32.45
C GLY A 195 -2.25 -2.83 31.56
N GLU A 196 -2.41 -2.42 30.31
CA GLU A 196 -3.34 -3.05 29.36
C GLU A 196 -2.72 -4.27 28.69
N GLU A 197 -3.54 -5.26 28.38
CA GLU A 197 -3.13 -6.43 27.62
C GLU A 197 -3.16 -6.12 26.12
N GLY A 198 -2.05 -6.35 25.44
CA GLY A 198 -1.91 -6.11 24.00
C GLY A 198 -0.96 -7.09 23.32
N PRO A 199 -0.89 -7.05 21.98
CA PRO A 199 0.11 -7.81 21.22
C PRO A 199 1.51 -7.36 21.60
N VAL A 200 2.44 -8.32 21.71
CA VAL A 200 3.85 -8.07 21.97
C VAL A 200 4.60 -8.01 20.64
N GLU A 201 5.27 -6.89 20.37
CA GLU A 201 6.18 -6.79 19.23
C GLU A 201 7.43 -7.63 19.49
N LEU A 202 7.71 -8.58 18.61
CA LEU A 202 8.83 -9.52 18.76
C LEU A 202 10.16 -8.98 18.22
N SER A 203 10.16 -7.83 17.59
CA SER A 203 11.35 -7.26 16.94
C SER A 203 11.51 -5.77 17.22
N LEU A 204 12.57 -5.41 17.93
CA LEU A 204 12.97 -4.02 18.18
C LEU A 204 13.32 -3.24 16.90
N ILE A 205 13.46 -3.90 15.76
CA ILE A 205 13.79 -3.26 14.46
C ILE A 205 12.55 -2.54 13.87
N HIS A 206 11.38 -2.72 14.46
CA HIS A 206 10.12 -2.17 13.97
C HIS A 206 9.55 -1.07 14.88
N ILE A 207 10.31 -0.63 15.85
CA ILE A 207 9.97 0.53 16.68
C ILE A 207 10.50 1.81 16.03
#